data_4b6c27a5d3c34f7e6cdb7a26d2cf5ac3
#
_entry.id   4b6c27a5d3c34f7e6cdb7a26d2cf5ac3
#
_cell.length_a   1.000
_cell.length_b   1.000
_cell.length_c   1.000
_cell.angle_alpha   90.00
_cell.angle_beta   90.00
_cell.angle_gamma   90.00
#
_symmetry.space_group_name_H-M   'P 1'
#
loop_
_entity.id
_entity.type
_entity.pdbx_description
1 polymer ?
#
loop_
_entity_poly.entity_id
_entity_poly.type
_entity_poly.pdbx_seq_one_letter_code
_entity_poly.pdbx_strand_id
1 'polypeptide(L)'
;MQLRRHALTVLLTSAALLLVGIGLPSSASADPVVGACYQYPAGTLTKVSSGAPAIGCEAAHTAETFWVGTVADAIGLPSKVSAESFLAAGKPCTAKVMNTYLGFTNRTLPTRFTTVVLLPTDAQWAAGERWVRCDVVLKAGQDLKSITGTATGLVAATPEATFNFCTPKEPRAASTAAYPCTNPKKNWIKVLDVTLGGPAAKFPGDQAVAKYMQAQCKKMAKKYDGKIPYPGYWGLWPTSRGWTEGTRVGQCFVPLNQYLKELQQNAPRPTPSPSPTPIPPEPAPAPTVTPEPAPSPSA
;
A
#
# COMPACT_ATOMS: atom_id res chain seq x y z
N MET A 1 -26.53 78.56 -50.59
CA MET A 1 -26.35 77.10 -50.46
C MET A 1 -26.22 76.77 -48.97
N GLN A 2 -27.29 76.43 -48.29
CA GLN A 2 -27.31 76.17 -46.84
C GLN A 2 -27.53 74.68 -46.65
N LEU A 3 -26.53 74.00 -46.06
CA LEU A 3 -26.67 72.63 -45.62
C LEU A 3 -27.19 72.57 -44.17
N ARG A 4 -28.37 72.07 -44.02
CA ARG A 4 -28.98 71.75 -42.69
C ARG A 4 -28.27 70.53 -42.05
N ARG A 5 -27.73 70.74 -40.86
CA ARG A 5 -27.24 69.66 -40.03
C ARG A 5 -28.41 69.16 -39.07
N HIS A 6 -28.82 67.90 -39.28
CA HIS A 6 -29.70 67.24 -38.37
C HIS A 6 -28.87 66.62 -37.26
N ALA A 7 -29.09 67.06 -36.04
CA ALA A 7 -28.52 66.44 -34.86
C ALA A 7 -29.40 65.21 -34.41
N LEU A 8 -28.82 64.04 -34.44
CA LEU A 8 -29.45 62.82 -33.97
C LEU A 8 -29.04 62.63 -32.52
N THR A 9 -29.99 62.77 -31.56
CA THR A 9 -29.81 62.57 -30.17
C THR A 9 -29.98 61.07 -29.91
N VAL A 10 -28.91 60.36 -29.59
CA VAL A 10 -28.92 58.96 -29.17
C VAL A 10 -29.07 58.92 -27.66
N LEU A 11 -30.20 58.44 -27.17
CA LEU A 11 -30.46 58.12 -25.76
C LEU A 11 -29.76 56.81 -25.42
N LEU A 12 -28.65 56.86 -24.70
CA LEU A 12 -27.99 55.72 -24.08
C LEU A 12 -28.70 55.34 -22.79
N THR A 13 -29.55 54.32 -22.85
CA THR A 13 -30.09 53.66 -21.62
C THR A 13 -29.03 52.71 -21.08
N SER A 14 -28.40 53.11 -19.97
CA SER A 14 -27.48 52.28 -19.22
C SER A 14 -28.25 51.22 -18.47
N ALA A 15 -28.32 49.98 -19.00
CA ALA A 15 -28.77 48.82 -18.26
C ALA A 15 -27.64 48.37 -17.33
N ALA A 16 -27.74 48.67 -16.05
CA ALA A 16 -26.86 48.11 -15.02
C ALA A 16 -27.19 46.61 -14.84
N LEU A 17 -26.39 45.74 -15.43
CA LEU A 17 -26.39 44.29 -15.09
C LEU A 17 -25.85 44.15 -13.70
N LEU A 18 -26.73 43.92 -12.74
CA LEU A 18 -26.38 43.31 -11.41
C LEU A 18 -25.93 41.88 -11.67
N LEU A 19 -24.61 41.66 -11.79
CA LEU A 19 -23.98 40.34 -11.65
C LEU A 19 -24.16 39.89 -10.21
N VAL A 20 -25.30 39.24 -9.91
CA VAL A 20 -25.41 38.39 -8.72
C VAL A 20 -24.40 37.30 -8.89
N GLY A 21 -23.24 37.45 -8.27
CA GLY A 21 -22.26 36.40 -8.15
C GLY A 21 -22.90 35.21 -7.44
N ILE A 22 -23.44 34.27 -8.20
CA ILE A 22 -23.77 32.95 -7.69
C ILE A 22 -22.43 32.35 -7.29
N GLY A 23 -22.03 32.56 -6.03
CA GLY A 23 -20.95 31.81 -5.41
C GLY A 23 -21.31 30.35 -5.56
N LEU A 24 -20.65 29.66 -6.51
CA LEU A 24 -20.70 28.20 -6.56
C LEU A 24 -20.29 27.73 -5.16
N PRO A 25 -21.09 26.90 -4.50
CA PRO A 25 -20.67 26.32 -3.25
C PRO A 25 -19.33 25.67 -3.53
N SER A 26 -18.26 26.14 -2.87
CA SER A 26 -17.01 25.39 -2.77
C SER A 26 -17.44 24.00 -2.33
N SER A 27 -17.24 23.00 -3.20
CA SER A 27 -17.50 21.62 -2.84
C SER A 27 -16.70 21.37 -1.57
N ALA A 28 -17.37 21.38 -0.43
CA ALA A 28 -16.76 20.98 0.83
C ALA A 28 -16.16 19.62 0.54
N SER A 29 -14.85 19.53 0.57
CA SER A 29 -14.16 18.26 0.40
C SER A 29 -14.71 17.37 1.51
N ALA A 30 -15.36 16.26 1.15
CA ALA A 30 -15.85 15.36 2.18
C ALA A 30 -14.64 14.85 2.98
N ASP A 31 -14.81 14.75 4.30
CA ASP A 31 -13.79 14.17 5.17
C ASP A 31 -13.36 12.81 4.61
N PRO A 32 -12.06 12.49 4.67
CA PRO A 32 -11.59 11.21 4.18
C PRO A 32 -12.21 10.07 4.98
N VAL A 33 -12.54 8.97 4.30
CA VAL A 33 -13.10 7.77 4.93
C VAL A 33 -12.20 6.57 4.67
N VAL A 34 -12.24 5.60 5.58
CA VAL A 34 -11.55 4.32 5.38
C VAL A 34 -12.15 3.63 4.15
N GLY A 35 -11.31 3.07 3.29
CA GLY A 35 -11.70 2.47 2.02
C GLY A 35 -11.75 3.44 0.84
N ALA A 36 -11.52 4.75 1.04
CA ALA A 36 -11.45 5.69 -0.07
C ALA A 36 -10.18 5.45 -0.92
N CYS A 37 -10.34 5.41 -2.24
CA CYS A 37 -9.28 5.15 -3.20
C CYS A 37 -8.81 6.42 -3.90
N TYR A 38 -7.50 6.48 -4.23
CA TYR A 38 -6.86 7.67 -4.81
C TYR A 38 -5.84 7.29 -5.88
N GLN A 39 -5.68 8.17 -6.86
CA GLN A 39 -4.60 8.06 -7.84
C GLN A 39 -3.47 9.00 -7.46
N TYR A 40 -2.36 8.45 -6.94
CA TYR A 40 -1.18 9.22 -6.56
C TYR A 40 -0.05 9.06 -7.56
N PRO A 41 0.65 10.14 -7.92
CA PRO A 41 1.98 10.04 -8.49
C PRO A 41 3.00 9.63 -7.42
N ALA A 42 4.09 8.98 -7.80
CA ALA A 42 5.11 8.49 -6.88
C ALA A 42 5.67 9.58 -5.94
N GLY A 43 5.75 10.83 -6.41
CA GLY A 43 6.17 11.97 -5.61
C GLY A 43 5.27 12.29 -4.41
N THR A 44 4.06 11.72 -4.30
CA THR A 44 3.19 11.89 -3.13
C THR A 44 3.77 11.24 -1.88
N LEU A 45 4.63 10.23 -2.00
CA LEU A 45 5.26 9.54 -0.87
C LEU A 45 6.09 10.45 0.04
N THR A 46 6.52 11.60 -0.45
CA THR A 46 7.33 12.57 0.30
C THR A 46 6.57 13.83 0.69
N LYS A 47 5.26 13.89 0.41
CA LYS A 47 4.41 15.03 0.75
C LYS A 47 3.70 14.83 2.07
N VAL A 48 3.43 15.94 2.75
CA VAL A 48 2.63 15.95 3.99
C VAL A 48 1.13 16.03 3.72
N SER A 49 0.72 16.43 2.51
CA SER A 49 -0.68 16.56 2.11
C SER A 49 -0.88 16.24 0.64
N SER A 50 -2.12 15.90 0.27
CA SER A 50 -2.51 15.67 -1.11
C SER A 50 -3.94 16.17 -1.33
N GLY A 51 -4.11 16.97 -2.38
CA GLY A 51 -5.43 17.41 -2.85
C GLY A 51 -6.04 16.46 -3.89
N ALA A 52 -5.52 15.25 -4.07
CA ALA A 52 -6.10 14.29 -4.98
C ALA A 52 -7.53 13.94 -4.54
N PRO A 53 -8.53 13.99 -5.44
CA PRO A 53 -9.89 13.59 -5.12
C PRO A 53 -9.96 12.07 -4.94
N ALA A 54 -10.91 11.62 -4.12
CA ALA A 54 -11.27 10.21 -4.05
C ALA A 54 -11.88 9.75 -5.38
N ILE A 55 -11.60 8.52 -5.76
CA ILE A 55 -12.14 7.86 -6.97
C ILE A 55 -12.77 6.53 -6.59
N GLY A 56 -13.58 5.95 -7.48
CA GLY A 56 -14.13 4.60 -7.28
C GLY A 56 -13.00 3.56 -7.27
N CYS A 57 -13.05 2.64 -6.32
CA CYS A 57 -12.02 1.60 -6.16
C CYS A 57 -12.06 0.55 -7.28
N GLU A 58 -13.15 0.45 -8.05
CA GLU A 58 -13.26 -0.36 -9.26
C GLU A 58 -12.36 0.15 -10.38
N ALA A 59 -12.00 1.44 -10.37
CA ALA A 59 -10.99 2.00 -11.25
C ALA A 59 -9.57 1.66 -10.77
N ALA A 60 -8.60 1.66 -11.70
CA ALA A 60 -7.19 1.52 -11.34
C ALA A 60 -6.74 2.70 -10.47
N HIS A 61 -6.22 2.42 -9.29
CA HIS A 61 -5.77 3.41 -8.32
C HIS A 61 -4.47 2.98 -7.64
N THR A 62 -3.76 3.91 -7.03
CA THR A 62 -2.43 3.64 -6.44
C THR A 62 -2.42 3.70 -4.92
N ALA A 63 -3.49 4.18 -4.30
CA ALA A 63 -3.58 4.32 -2.86
C ALA A 63 -5.00 4.07 -2.34
N GLU A 64 -5.12 3.53 -1.14
CA GLU A 64 -6.40 3.34 -0.43
C GLU A 64 -6.22 3.68 1.04
N THR A 65 -7.17 4.42 1.61
CA THR A 65 -7.15 4.81 3.02
C THR A 65 -7.48 3.61 3.90
N PHE A 66 -6.59 3.26 4.83
CA PHE A 66 -6.83 2.17 5.78
C PHE A 66 -7.10 2.66 7.21
N TRP A 67 -6.87 3.94 7.50
CA TRP A 67 -7.14 4.54 8.79
C TRP A 67 -7.33 6.05 8.66
N VAL A 68 -8.25 6.62 9.45
CA VAL A 68 -8.51 8.06 9.57
C VAL A 68 -8.60 8.43 11.04
N GLY A 69 -8.10 9.59 11.38
CA GLY A 69 -8.21 10.20 12.71
C GLY A 69 -8.22 11.71 12.64
N THR A 70 -8.15 12.33 13.80
CA THR A 70 -8.18 13.80 13.95
C THR A 70 -6.87 14.29 14.54
N VAL A 71 -6.40 15.44 14.10
CA VAL A 71 -5.24 16.15 14.64
C VAL A 71 -5.67 17.43 15.39
N ALA A 72 -4.89 17.79 16.40
CA ALA A 72 -5.13 19.00 17.16
C ALA A 72 -4.74 20.26 16.38
N ASP A 73 -5.40 21.38 16.63
CA ASP A 73 -5.06 22.69 16.05
C ASP A 73 -3.61 23.11 16.30
N ALA A 74 -3.04 22.66 17.42
CA ALA A 74 -1.67 22.99 17.85
C ALA A 74 -0.58 22.54 16.86
N ILE A 75 -0.88 21.64 15.89
CA ILE A 75 0.11 21.27 14.88
C ILE A 75 0.37 22.39 13.86
N GLY A 76 -0.51 23.39 13.78
CA GLY A 76 -0.43 24.50 12.83
C GLY A 76 -0.73 24.11 11.38
N LEU A 77 -0.35 24.98 10.45
CA LEU A 77 -0.56 24.75 9.02
C LEU A 77 0.19 23.48 8.53
N PRO A 78 -0.46 22.59 7.80
CA PRO A 78 0.17 21.34 7.31
C PRO A 78 1.45 21.57 6.49
N SER A 79 1.52 22.59 5.66
CA SER A 79 2.73 22.92 4.89
C SER A 79 3.92 23.38 5.76
N LYS A 80 3.68 23.74 7.01
CA LYS A 80 4.67 24.21 7.99
C LYS A 80 4.81 23.29 9.19
N VAL A 81 4.16 22.13 9.19
CA VAL A 81 4.20 21.16 10.28
C VAL A 81 5.64 20.73 10.54
N SER A 82 6.04 20.68 11.81
CA SER A 82 7.35 20.14 12.18
C SER A 82 7.39 18.62 11.94
N ALA A 83 8.59 18.08 11.67
CA ALA A 83 8.77 16.65 11.51
C ALA A 83 8.28 15.86 12.74
N GLU A 84 8.48 16.39 13.95
CA GLU A 84 8.03 15.76 15.20
C GLU A 84 6.51 15.71 15.26
N SER A 85 5.82 16.84 15.01
CA SER A 85 4.35 16.91 15.01
C SER A 85 3.75 16.03 13.93
N PHE A 86 4.35 15.98 12.74
CA PHE A 86 3.91 15.11 11.66
C PHE A 86 4.04 13.62 12.02
N LEU A 87 5.18 13.23 12.60
CA LEU A 87 5.39 11.85 13.07
C LEU A 87 4.42 11.48 14.21
N ALA A 88 4.13 12.44 15.11
CA ALA A 88 3.15 12.24 16.17
C ALA A 88 1.74 12.04 15.61
N ALA A 89 1.32 12.85 14.63
CA ALA A 89 0.03 12.70 13.93
C ALA A 89 -0.07 11.33 13.23
N GLY A 90 1.03 10.88 12.60
CA GLY A 90 1.11 9.58 11.91
C GLY A 90 1.30 8.36 12.82
N LYS A 91 1.40 8.54 14.14
CA LYS A 91 1.64 7.43 15.08
C LYS A 91 0.67 6.25 14.93
N PRO A 92 -0.64 6.42 14.64
CA PRO A 92 -1.55 5.31 14.40
C PRO A 92 -1.31 4.56 13.07
N CYS A 93 -0.60 5.17 12.11
CA CYS A 93 -0.33 4.62 10.78
C CYS A 93 0.71 3.49 10.81
N THR A 94 0.53 2.52 11.70
CA THR A 94 1.51 1.44 11.91
C THR A 94 1.42 0.34 10.85
N ALA A 95 2.53 -0.33 10.61
CA ALA A 95 2.53 -1.53 9.77
C ALA A 95 1.57 -2.61 10.29
N LYS A 96 1.32 -2.68 11.61
CA LYS A 96 0.36 -3.62 12.19
C LYS A 96 -1.06 -3.31 11.72
N VAL A 97 -1.50 -2.05 11.82
CA VAL A 97 -2.85 -1.62 11.39
C VAL A 97 -3.00 -1.85 9.88
N MET A 98 -2.01 -1.43 9.08
CA MET A 98 -2.00 -1.65 7.63
C MET A 98 -2.08 -3.16 7.28
N ASN A 99 -1.30 -4.00 7.94
CA ASN A 99 -1.31 -5.43 7.69
C ASN A 99 -2.66 -6.08 8.03
N THR A 100 -3.29 -5.67 9.14
CA THR A 100 -4.64 -6.13 9.49
C THR A 100 -5.64 -5.75 8.40
N TYR A 101 -5.58 -4.53 7.90
CA TYR A 101 -6.43 -4.05 6.81
C TYR A 101 -6.25 -4.87 5.52
N LEU A 102 -5.01 -5.16 5.16
CA LEU A 102 -4.65 -5.97 3.98
C LEU A 102 -4.99 -7.46 4.13
N GLY A 103 -5.34 -7.94 5.32
CA GLY A 103 -5.66 -9.33 5.58
C GLY A 103 -4.45 -10.24 5.88
N PHE A 104 -3.29 -9.66 6.24
CA PHE A 104 -2.16 -10.46 6.72
C PHE A 104 -2.45 -11.00 8.12
N THR A 105 -2.49 -12.32 8.27
CA THR A 105 -2.68 -12.99 9.57
C THR A 105 -1.36 -13.26 10.28
N ASN A 106 -0.37 -13.81 9.58
CA ASN A 106 0.94 -14.21 10.12
C ASN A 106 2.06 -13.87 9.15
N ARG A 107 2.22 -12.59 8.84
CA ARG A 107 3.25 -12.16 7.88
C ARG A 107 4.66 -12.43 8.41
N THR A 108 5.46 -13.16 7.64
CA THR A 108 6.84 -13.50 7.97
C THR A 108 7.85 -12.55 7.36
N LEU A 109 7.55 -11.96 6.22
CA LEU A 109 8.48 -11.08 5.47
C LEU A 109 7.93 -9.67 5.28
N PRO A 110 8.83 -8.67 5.16
CA PRO A 110 8.47 -7.33 4.71
C PRO A 110 7.94 -7.34 3.27
N THR A 111 6.89 -6.59 3.02
CA THR A 111 6.26 -6.49 1.69
C THR A 111 6.58 -5.16 1.01
N ARG A 112 6.15 -5.03 -0.25
CA ARG A 112 6.22 -3.79 -1.02
C ARG A 112 5.14 -2.78 -0.64
N PHE A 113 4.18 -3.18 0.20
CA PHE A 113 3.23 -2.22 0.76
C PHE A 113 3.94 -1.25 1.70
N THR A 114 3.55 0.01 1.63
CA THR A 114 4.03 1.05 2.54
C THR A 114 2.90 2.00 2.88
N THR A 115 3.04 2.68 4.01
CA THR A 115 2.08 3.67 4.49
C THR A 115 2.48 5.05 3.99
N VAL A 116 1.49 5.83 3.57
CA VAL A 116 1.59 7.27 3.36
C VAL A 116 0.71 7.94 4.42
N VAL A 117 1.30 8.87 5.18
CA VAL A 117 0.57 9.71 6.14
C VAL A 117 0.27 11.03 5.47
N LEU A 118 -0.97 11.47 5.50
CA LEU A 118 -1.40 12.73 4.92
C LEU A 118 -2.24 13.54 5.90
N LEU A 119 -2.01 14.84 5.87
CA LEU A 119 -2.79 15.88 6.54
C LEU A 119 -3.63 16.64 5.51
N PRO A 120 -4.62 17.46 5.91
CA PRO A 120 -5.31 18.37 5.01
C PRO A 120 -4.33 19.24 4.24
N THR A 121 -4.71 19.73 3.08
CA THR A 121 -4.01 20.86 2.44
C THR A 121 -4.21 22.12 3.27
N ASP A 122 -3.38 23.15 3.10
CA ASP A 122 -3.56 24.41 3.82
C ASP A 122 -4.94 25.05 3.57
N ALA A 123 -5.50 24.89 2.37
CA ALA A 123 -6.84 25.35 2.05
C ALA A 123 -7.94 24.60 2.82
N GLN A 124 -7.82 23.27 2.92
CA GLN A 124 -8.72 22.44 3.70
C GLN A 124 -8.59 22.74 5.20
N TRP A 125 -7.35 22.94 5.68
CA TRP A 125 -7.09 23.36 7.05
C TRP A 125 -7.75 24.71 7.37
N ALA A 126 -7.65 25.68 6.45
CA ALA A 126 -8.32 26.98 6.57
C ALA A 126 -9.86 26.86 6.58
N ALA A 127 -10.39 25.85 5.88
CA ALA A 127 -11.82 25.52 5.89
C ALA A 127 -12.27 24.75 7.15
N GLY A 128 -11.35 24.47 8.10
CA GLY A 128 -11.66 23.81 9.37
C GLY A 128 -11.42 22.30 9.38
N GLU A 129 -10.91 21.69 8.30
CA GLU A 129 -10.60 20.26 8.29
C GLU A 129 -9.41 19.94 9.20
N ARG A 130 -9.53 18.87 10.00
CA ARG A 130 -8.56 18.47 11.04
C ARG A 130 -8.27 16.96 11.01
N TRP A 131 -8.38 16.35 9.84
CA TRP A 131 -8.11 14.93 9.70
C TRP A 131 -6.61 14.61 9.56
N VAL A 132 -6.24 13.41 9.93
CA VAL A 132 -5.05 12.71 9.49
C VAL A 132 -5.49 11.37 8.91
N ARG A 133 -4.94 10.99 7.76
CA ARG A 133 -5.24 9.70 7.18
C ARG A 133 -3.98 8.92 6.88
N CYS A 134 -4.11 7.59 6.93
CA CYS A 134 -3.09 6.65 6.59
C CYS A 134 -3.54 5.91 5.33
N ASP A 135 -2.83 6.09 4.25
CA ASP A 135 -3.10 5.42 2.99
C ASP A 135 -2.07 4.30 2.76
N VAL A 136 -2.52 3.17 2.27
CA VAL A 136 -1.65 2.09 1.82
C VAL A 136 -1.37 2.25 0.33
N VAL A 137 -0.11 2.07 -0.06
CA VAL A 137 0.34 2.05 -1.45
C VAL A 137 1.21 0.83 -1.71
N LEU A 138 1.21 0.31 -2.94
CA LEU A 138 2.05 -0.80 -3.37
C LEU A 138 3.19 -0.29 -4.26
N LYS A 139 4.43 -0.46 -3.82
CA LYS A 139 5.61 -0.01 -4.58
C LYS A 139 5.97 -0.94 -5.72
N ALA A 140 6.42 -0.35 -6.84
CA ALA A 140 6.95 -1.06 -8.00
C ALA A 140 8.21 -0.34 -8.50
N GLY A 141 9.34 -0.62 -7.86
CA GLY A 141 10.57 0.15 -8.05
C GLY A 141 10.48 1.51 -7.35
N GLN A 142 10.67 2.57 -8.11
CA GLN A 142 10.49 3.96 -7.65
C GLN A 142 9.04 4.43 -7.79
N ASP A 143 8.23 3.71 -8.59
CA ASP A 143 6.84 4.05 -8.86
C ASP A 143 5.87 3.34 -7.92
N LEU A 144 4.59 3.67 -8.08
CA LEU A 144 3.48 2.99 -7.43
C LEU A 144 2.81 2.01 -8.40
N LYS A 145 2.49 0.83 -7.91
CA LYS A 145 1.71 -0.16 -8.65
C LYS A 145 0.23 0.11 -8.46
N SER A 146 -0.48 0.29 -9.55
CA SER A 146 -1.95 0.35 -9.49
C SER A 146 -2.54 -1.00 -9.08
N ILE A 147 -3.58 -0.93 -8.28
CA ILE A 147 -4.49 -2.02 -7.94
C ILE A 147 -5.89 -1.66 -8.44
N THR A 148 -6.74 -2.66 -8.58
CA THR A 148 -8.16 -2.53 -8.95
C THR A 148 -8.98 -3.29 -7.93
N GLY A 149 -10.08 -2.74 -7.49
CA GLY A 149 -10.82 -3.25 -6.33
C GLY A 149 -10.21 -2.81 -5.01
N THR A 150 -10.80 -3.18 -3.88
CA THR A 150 -10.34 -2.78 -2.55
C THR A 150 -9.05 -3.49 -2.14
N ALA A 151 -8.18 -2.78 -1.41
CA ALA A 151 -7.02 -3.37 -0.76
C ALA A 151 -7.39 -4.13 0.54
N THR A 152 -8.59 -3.91 1.07
CA THR A 152 -9.08 -4.65 2.25
C THR A 152 -9.10 -6.15 1.96
N GLY A 153 -8.36 -6.91 2.77
CA GLY A 153 -8.30 -8.37 2.60
C GLY A 153 -7.60 -8.86 1.33
N LEU A 154 -6.94 -7.97 0.58
CA LEU A 154 -6.29 -8.28 -0.69
C LEU A 154 -5.36 -9.51 -0.61
N VAL A 155 -4.66 -9.67 0.51
CA VAL A 155 -3.71 -10.78 0.71
C VAL A 155 -4.42 -12.10 1.00
N ALA A 156 -5.66 -12.08 1.49
CA ALA A 156 -6.45 -13.30 1.65
C ALA A 156 -6.81 -13.95 0.29
N ALA A 157 -6.93 -13.13 -0.76
CA ALA A 157 -7.25 -13.57 -2.11
C ALA A 157 -6.01 -13.78 -3.00
N THR A 158 -4.84 -13.27 -2.60
CA THR A 158 -3.61 -13.28 -3.43
C THR A 158 -2.45 -13.84 -2.61
N PRO A 159 -1.64 -14.78 -3.14
CA PRO A 159 -0.50 -15.32 -2.41
C PRO A 159 0.43 -14.22 -1.86
N GLU A 160 0.76 -14.28 -0.58
CA GLU A 160 1.60 -13.29 0.12
C GLU A 160 2.93 -13.04 -0.59
N ALA A 161 3.54 -14.08 -1.16
CA ALA A 161 4.80 -14.01 -1.88
C ALA A 161 4.77 -13.01 -3.06
N THR A 162 3.60 -12.74 -3.65
CA THR A 162 3.40 -11.76 -4.71
C THR A 162 3.78 -10.35 -4.27
N PHE A 163 3.67 -10.07 -2.97
CA PHE A 163 3.91 -8.76 -2.39
C PHE A 163 5.28 -8.60 -1.74
N ASN A 164 6.10 -9.64 -1.73
CA ASN A 164 7.45 -9.60 -1.15
C ASN A 164 8.30 -8.48 -1.77
N PHE A 165 9.19 -7.92 -0.95
CA PHE A 165 10.08 -6.85 -1.33
C PHE A 165 11.42 -7.41 -1.81
N CYS A 166 11.72 -7.23 -3.09
CA CYS A 166 13.05 -7.52 -3.65
C CYS A 166 13.75 -6.29 -4.21
N THR A 167 15.07 -6.38 -4.33
CA THR A 167 15.91 -5.46 -5.09
C THR A 167 16.62 -6.23 -6.22
N PRO A 168 16.85 -5.62 -7.40
CA PRO A 168 17.44 -6.32 -8.56
C PRO A 168 18.94 -6.55 -8.46
N LYS A 169 19.61 -5.98 -7.48
CA LYS A 169 21.04 -6.07 -7.21
C LYS A 169 21.28 -6.01 -5.72
N GLU A 170 22.54 -6.30 -5.32
CA GLU A 170 23.01 -6.03 -3.97
C GLU A 170 22.60 -4.60 -3.54
N PRO A 171 21.88 -4.46 -2.43
CA PRO A 171 21.40 -3.15 -2.00
C PRO A 171 22.58 -2.28 -1.52
N ARG A 172 22.84 -1.16 -2.18
CA ARG A 172 23.99 -0.27 -1.86
C ARG A 172 23.60 1.04 -1.18
N ALA A 173 22.35 1.37 -1.14
CA ALA A 173 21.84 2.54 -0.47
C ALA A 173 20.53 2.16 0.23
N ALA A 174 20.13 2.92 1.24
CA ALA A 174 18.80 2.80 1.84
C ALA A 174 17.74 3.13 0.78
N SER A 175 17.73 2.32 -0.28
CA SER A 175 16.85 2.49 -1.42
C SER A 175 15.43 2.20 -0.99
N THR A 176 14.57 3.12 -1.28
CA THR A 176 13.14 2.94 -1.15
C THR A 176 12.52 2.17 -2.33
N ALA A 177 13.31 1.84 -3.35
CA ALA A 177 12.85 1.11 -4.52
C ALA A 177 12.57 -0.36 -4.18
N ALA A 178 11.32 -0.77 -4.35
CA ALA A 178 10.83 -2.08 -4.00
C ALA A 178 10.27 -2.79 -5.24
N TYR A 179 10.90 -3.88 -5.64
CA TYR A 179 10.55 -4.62 -6.85
C TYR A 179 9.90 -5.97 -6.52
N PRO A 180 9.08 -6.53 -7.41
CA PRO A 180 8.64 -7.92 -7.31
C PRO A 180 9.83 -8.88 -7.33
N CYS A 181 9.70 -10.01 -6.62
CA CYS A 181 10.73 -11.03 -6.52
C CYS A 181 10.70 -11.99 -7.73
N THR A 182 11.00 -11.48 -8.92
CA THR A 182 10.83 -12.21 -10.19
C THR A 182 12.08 -12.93 -10.71
N ASN A 183 13.28 -12.57 -10.24
CA ASN A 183 14.54 -13.15 -10.73
C ASN A 183 15.38 -13.72 -9.57
N PRO A 184 15.28 -15.03 -9.29
CA PRO A 184 16.01 -15.67 -8.19
C PRO A 184 17.54 -15.51 -8.26
N LYS A 185 18.12 -15.45 -9.46
CA LYS A 185 19.57 -15.37 -9.64
C LYS A 185 20.16 -13.98 -9.39
N LYS A 186 19.34 -12.93 -9.49
CA LYS A 186 19.80 -11.53 -9.40
C LYS A 186 19.20 -10.76 -8.23
N ASN A 187 18.03 -11.18 -7.74
CA ASN A 187 17.30 -10.43 -6.73
C ASN A 187 17.78 -10.78 -5.32
N TRP A 188 17.74 -9.75 -4.46
CA TRP A 188 17.86 -9.87 -3.02
C TRP A 188 16.48 -9.62 -2.41
N ILE A 189 16.03 -10.49 -1.52
CA ILE A 189 14.76 -10.36 -0.83
C ILE A 189 14.97 -9.71 0.53
N LYS A 190 14.15 -8.73 0.87
CA LYS A 190 14.11 -8.12 2.19
C LYS A 190 13.48 -9.10 3.19
N VAL A 191 14.20 -9.42 4.25
CA VAL A 191 13.77 -10.41 5.25
C VAL A 191 13.45 -9.79 6.60
N LEU A 192 13.94 -8.56 6.87
CA LEU A 192 13.71 -7.90 8.15
C LEU A 192 13.75 -6.37 7.99
N ASP A 193 12.84 -5.69 8.67
CA ASP A 193 12.93 -4.28 9.01
C ASP A 193 13.28 -4.16 10.51
N VAL A 194 14.29 -3.36 10.84
CA VAL A 194 14.80 -3.17 12.20
C VAL A 194 14.56 -1.75 12.64
N THR A 195 13.74 -1.54 13.66
CA THR A 195 13.55 -0.20 14.24
C THR A 195 14.79 0.19 15.06
N LEU A 196 15.36 1.35 14.74
CA LEU A 196 16.60 1.87 15.30
C LEU A 196 16.38 2.91 16.42
N GLY A 197 15.18 3.04 16.92
CA GLY A 197 14.79 3.98 17.97
C GLY A 197 13.50 4.72 17.66
N GLY A 198 13.02 5.50 18.64
CA GLY A 198 11.86 6.36 18.47
C GLY A 198 12.16 7.64 17.66
N PRO A 199 11.12 8.44 17.33
CA PRO A 199 11.26 9.68 16.54
C PRO A 199 12.29 10.67 17.14
N ALA A 200 12.31 10.81 18.46
CA ALA A 200 13.21 11.70 19.19
C ALA A 200 14.61 11.11 19.48
N ALA A 201 14.88 9.86 19.05
CA ALA A 201 16.18 9.23 19.32
C ALA A 201 17.30 9.98 18.60
N LYS A 202 18.36 10.31 19.34
CA LYS A 202 19.58 10.89 18.76
C LYS A 202 20.30 9.88 17.89
N PHE A 203 20.99 10.35 16.85
CA PHE A 203 21.81 9.50 16.00
C PHE A 203 22.99 8.94 16.83
N PRO A 204 23.14 7.61 16.95
CA PRO A 204 24.19 7.03 17.78
C PRO A 204 25.55 6.94 17.11
N GLY A 205 25.67 7.43 15.88
CA GLY A 205 26.86 7.36 15.04
C GLY A 205 26.87 6.17 14.07
N ASP A 206 27.53 6.35 12.92
CA ASP A 206 27.54 5.36 11.82
C ASP A 206 28.07 4.00 12.28
N GLN A 207 29.16 3.97 13.08
CA GLN A 207 29.74 2.70 13.56
C GLN A 207 28.81 1.94 14.50
N ALA A 208 28.12 2.65 15.40
CA ALA A 208 27.19 2.02 16.34
C ALA A 208 25.99 1.44 15.61
N VAL A 209 25.40 2.18 14.65
CA VAL A 209 24.30 1.70 13.81
C VAL A 209 24.75 0.51 12.97
N ALA A 210 25.91 0.61 12.31
CA ALA A 210 26.46 -0.47 11.50
C ALA A 210 26.65 -1.77 12.30
N LYS A 211 27.31 -1.68 13.47
CA LYS A 211 27.53 -2.84 14.35
C LYS A 211 26.20 -3.49 14.78
N TYR A 212 25.24 -2.66 15.20
CA TYR A 212 23.93 -3.16 15.60
C TYR A 212 23.20 -3.86 14.43
N MET A 213 23.14 -3.22 13.26
CA MET A 213 22.48 -3.77 12.09
C MET A 213 23.14 -5.05 11.59
N GLN A 214 24.47 -5.11 11.56
CA GLN A 214 25.19 -6.33 11.21
C GLN A 214 24.83 -7.49 12.13
N ALA A 215 24.73 -7.25 13.43
CA ALA A 215 24.32 -8.26 14.40
C ALA A 215 22.87 -8.75 14.14
N GLN A 216 21.94 -7.84 13.88
CA GLN A 216 20.53 -8.19 13.59
C GLN A 216 20.42 -8.98 12.27
N CYS A 217 21.06 -8.50 11.20
CA CYS A 217 21.01 -9.19 9.90
C CYS A 217 21.69 -10.56 9.95
N LYS A 218 22.82 -10.70 10.68
CA LYS A 218 23.49 -11.99 10.89
C LYS A 218 22.60 -12.98 11.65
N LYS A 219 21.90 -12.52 12.70
CA LYS A 219 20.96 -13.36 13.47
C LYS A 219 19.81 -13.83 12.57
N MET A 220 19.27 -12.94 11.72
CA MET A 220 18.20 -13.27 10.79
C MET A 220 18.66 -14.21 9.68
N ALA A 221 19.84 -13.97 9.09
CA ALA A 221 20.41 -14.84 8.09
C ALA A 221 20.56 -16.29 8.59
N LYS A 222 21.03 -16.49 9.84
CA LYS A 222 21.11 -17.81 10.47
C LYS A 222 19.78 -18.55 10.57
N LYS A 223 18.67 -17.83 10.64
CA LYS A 223 17.33 -18.42 10.69
C LYS A 223 16.93 -19.02 9.33
N TYR A 224 17.40 -18.44 8.23
CA TYR A 224 17.07 -18.89 6.86
C TYR A 224 18.08 -19.91 6.30
N ASP A 225 19.30 -19.91 6.80
CA ASP A 225 20.28 -20.92 6.43
C ASP A 225 21.36 -20.97 7.51
N GLY A 226 21.42 -22.05 8.25
CA GLY A 226 22.52 -22.29 9.21
C GLY A 226 23.91 -22.28 8.59
N LYS A 227 24.02 -22.14 7.26
CA LYS A 227 25.22 -22.25 6.44
C LYS A 227 25.46 -21.09 5.48
N ILE A 228 24.74 -19.94 5.58
CA ILE A 228 25.01 -18.82 4.66
C ILE A 228 26.45 -18.33 4.91
N PRO A 229 27.39 -18.55 3.94
CA PRO A 229 28.72 -17.99 4.04
C PRO A 229 28.62 -16.46 3.94
N TYR A 230 29.44 -15.74 4.71
CA TYR A 230 29.60 -14.31 4.50
C TYR A 230 30.14 -14.04 3.09
N PRO A 231 29.51 -13.18 2.25
CA PRO A 231 28.48 -12.21 2.58
C PRO A 231 27.06 -12.67 2.18
N GLY A 232 26.51 -13.69 2.82
CA GLY A 232 25.16 -14.21 2.52
C GLY A 232 24.00 -13.33 2.97
N TYR A 233 24.26 -12.17 3.55
CA TYR A 233 23.27 -11.17 3.89
C TYR A 233 23.80 -9.76 3.66
N TRP A 234 22.89 -8.81 3.48
CA TRP A 234 23.20 -7.41 3.37
C TRP A 234 22.35 -6.58 4.32
N GLY A 235 22.94 -5.60 4.98
CA GLY A 235 22.26 -4.66 5.84
C GLY A 235 22.28 -3.25 5.25
N LEU A 236 21.15 -2.58 5.27
CA LEU A 236 21.04 -1.16 4.99
C LEU A 236 20.55 -0.44 6.23
N TRP A 237 21.07 0.74 6.48
CA TRP A 237 20.67 1.59 7.59
C TRP A 237 20.79 3.06 7.22
N PRO A 238 20.05 3.97 7.90
CA PRO A 238 20.12 5.38 7.61
C PRO A 238 21.49 5.95 7.97
N THR A 239 21.98 6.84 7.12
CA THR A 239 23.08 7.73 7.42
C THR A 239 22.65 8.79 8.45
N SER A 240 23.59 9.61 8.95
CA SER A 240 23.26 10.75 9.82
C SER A 240 22.26 11.71 9.15
N ARG A 241 22.37 11.94 7.83
CA ARG A 241 21.40 12.71 7.05
C ARG A 241 20.02 12.06 7.04
N GLY A 242 19.92 10.79 6.69
CA GLY A 242 18.64 10.07 6.70
C GLY A 242 18.00 10.04 8.09
N TRP A 243 18.83 10.00 9.14
CA TRP A 243 18.37 10.11 10.52
C TRP A 243 17.76 11.48 10.82
N THR A 244 18.39 12.57 10.36
CA THR A 244 17.85 13.93 10.46
C THR A 244 16.55 14.10 9.69
N GLU A 245 16.43 13.39 8.56
CA GLU A 245 15.21 13.32 7.72
C GLU A 245 14.12 12.37 8.31
N GLY A 246 14.31 11.83 9.50
CA GLY A 246 13.32 11.01 10.21
C GLY A 246 13.41 9.51 9.97
N THR A 247 14.35 9.02 9.15
CA THR A 247 14.51 7.58 8.92
C THR A 247 15.02 6.87 10.17
N ARG A 248 14.27 5.89 10.67
CA ARG A 248 14.58 5.11 11.89
C ARG A 248 14.53 3.60 11.65
N VAL A 249 14.63 3.17 10.39
CA VAL A 249 14.50 1.76 10.01
C VAL A 249 15.74 1.31 9.27
N GLY A 250 16.36 0.25 9.78
CA GLY A 250 17.34 -0.54 9.06
C GLY A 250 16.67 -1.72 8.37
N GLN A 251 17.30 -2.27 7.34
CA GLN A 251 16.75 -3.33 6.51
C GLN A 251 17.77 -4.44 6.33
N CYS A 252 17.32 -5.70 6.39
CA CYS A 252 18.16 -6.86 6.11
C CYS A 252 17.67 -7.59 4.86
N PHE A 253 18.61 -8.00 4.03
CA PHE A 253 18.37 -8.71 2.77
C PHE A 253 19.20 -9.99 2.72
N VAL A 254 18.65 -10.98 2.02
CA VAL A 254 19.39 -12.21 1.63
C VAL A 254 19.21 -12.45 0.11
N PRO A 255 20.11 -13.20 -0.55
CA PRO A 255 19.91 -13.57 -1.94
C PRO A 255 18.62 -14.38 -2.10
N LEU A 256 17.77 -14.02 -3.07
CA LEU A 256 16.48 -14.67 -3.27
C LEU A 256 16.60 -16.18 -3.55
N ASN A 257 17.62 -16.59 -4.29
CA ASN A 257 17.84 -18.01 -4.56
C ASN A 257 18.14 -18.84 -3.31
N GLN A 258 18.82 -18.25 -2.32
CA GLN A 258 19.09 -18.92 -1.02
C GLN A 258 17.80 -19.01 -0.21
N TYR A 259 17.03 -17.92 -0.13
CA TYR A 259 15.74 -17.92 0.53
C TYR A 259 14.79 -18.99 -0.05
N LEU A 260 14.71 -19.11 -1.37
CA LEU A 260 13.84 -20.09 -2.03
C LEU A 260 14.29 -21.54 -1.77
N LYS A 261 15.60 -21.81 -1.73
CA LYS A 261 16.12 -23.14 -1.36
C LYS A 261 15.70 -23.54 0.05
N GLU A 262 15.78 -22.62 0.99
CA GLU A 262 15.36 -22.85 2.38
C GLU A 262 13.88 -23.16 2.48
N LEU A 263 13.04 -22.41 1.76
CA LEU A 263 11.59 -22.70 1.72
C LEU A 263 11.31 -24.11 1.18
N GLN A 264 12.04 -24.57 0.15
CA GLN A 264 11.88 -25.91 -0.41
C GLN A 264 12.30 -27.00 0.56
N GLN A 265 13.38 -26.80 1.31
CA GLN A 265 13.90 -27.76 2.29
C GLN A 265 12.98 -27.91 3.51
N ASN A 266 12.35 -26.80 3.91
CA ASN A 266 11.44 -26.72 5.07
C ASN A 266 9.96 -26.89 4.71
N ALA A 267 9.64 -27.05 3.43
CA ALA A 267 8.28 -27.35 3.01
C ALA A 267 7.80 -28.64 3.67
N PRO A 268 6.59 -28.69 4.25
CA PRO A 268 6.03 -29.95 4.73
C PRO A 268 6.07 -30.97 3.59
N ARG A 269 6.66 -32.14 3.88
CA ARG A 269 6.65 -33.23 2.91
C ARG A 269 5.19 -33.50 2.51
N PRO A 270 4.85 -33.49 1.22
CA PRO A 270 3.48 -33.79 0.82
C PRO A 270 3.07 -35.13 1.46
N THR A 271 1.99 -35.08 2.21
CA THR A 271 1.37 -36.32 2.73
C THR A 271 1.05 -37.16 1.51
N PRO A 272 1.50 -38.43 1.45
CA PRO A 272 1.14 -39.27 0.32
C PRO A 272 -0.38 -39.25 0.16
N SER A 273 -0.83 -38.90 -1.03
CA SER A 273 -2.26 -38.91 -1.36
C SER A 273 -2.78 -40.30 -0.98
N PRO A 274 -3.89 -40.42 -0.21
CA PRO A 274 -4.45 -41.70 0.06
C PRO A 274 -4.64 -42.43 -1.28
N SER A 275 -4.11 -43.65 -1.38
CA SER A 275 -4.35 -44.49 -2.55
C SER A 275 -5.84 -44.46 -2.86
N PRO A 276 -6.25 -44.28 -4.11
CA PRO A 276 -7.64 -44.28 -4.45
C PRO A 276 -8.26 -45.57 -3.91
N THR A 277 -9.23 -45.43 -3.02
CA THR A 277 -10.02 -46.56 -2.53
C THR A 277 -10.58 -47.25 -3.77
N PRO A 278 -10.40 -48.60 -3.91
CA PRO A 278 -11.02 -49.30 -5.05
C PRO A 278 -12.51 -48.97 -5.10
N ILE A 279 -12.95 -48.48 -6.25
CA ILE A 279 -14.37 -48.22 -6.50
C ILE A 279 -15.08 -49.57 -6.35
N PRO A 280 -16.07 -49.69 -5.47
CA PRO A 280 -16.88 -50.92 -5.40
C PRO A 280 -17.42 -51.23 -6.78
N PRO A 281 -17.47 -52.52 -7.22
CA PRO A 281 -18.06 -52.86 -8.48
C PRO A 281 -19.50 -52.35 -8.57
N GLU A 282 -19.83 -51.79 -9.68
CA GLU A 282 -21.16 -51.26 -9.98
C GLU A 282 -22.20 -52.36 -9.76
N PRO A 283 -23.29 -52.12 -9.01
CA PRO A 283 -24.31 -53.11 -8.81
C PRO A 283 -24.90 -53.57 -10.16
N ALA A 284 -25.02 -54.87 -10.34
CA ALA A 284 -25.61 -55.46 -11.56
C ALA A 284 -26.96 -54.82 -11.88
N PRO A 285 -27.24 -54.53 -13.16
CA PRO A 285 -28.52 -53.93 -13.56
C PRO A 285 -29.69 -54.83 -13.10
N ALA A 286 -30.68 -54.19 -12.49
CA ALA A 286 -31.88 -54.85 -12.03
C ALA A 286 -32.57 -55.61 -13.20
N PRO A 287 -33.12 -56.80 -12.97
CA PRO A 287 -33.83 -57.54 -14.04
C PRO A 287 -34.95 -56.70 -14.58
N THR A 288 -34.99 -56.59 -15.91
CA THR A 288 -36.05 -55.90 -16.66
C THR A 288 -37.33 -56.64 -16.44
N VAL A 289 -38.27 -56.08 -15.72
CA VAL A 289 -39.65 -56.65 -15.60
C VAL A 289 -40.34 -56.42 -16.91
N THR A 290 -40.64 -57.54 -17.61
CA THR A 290 -41.43 -57.50 -18.80
C THR A 290 -42.88 -57.14 -18.40
N PRO A 291 -43.52 -56.15 -19.00
CA PRO A 291 -44.85 -55.79 -18.65
C PRO A 291 -45.82 -56.89 -19.12
N GLU A 292 -46.68 -57.30 -18.19
CA GLU A 292 -47.79 -58.28 -18.43
C GLU A 292 -48.78 -57.73 -19.47
N PRO A 293 -49.22 -58.56 -20.47
CA PRO A 293 -50.12 -58.05 -21.47
C PRO A 293 -51.50 -57.73 -20.87
N ALA A 294 -52.03 -56.57 -21.27
CA ALA A 294 -53.38 -56.13 -20.86
C ALA A 294 -54.50 -57.10 -21.25
N PRO A 295 -55.47 -57.29 -20.36
CA PRO A 295 -56.62 -58.17 -20.68
C PRO A 295 -57.46 -57.61 -21.84
N SER A 296 -57.83 -58.47 -22.78
CA SER A 296 -58.70 -58.14 -23.88
C SER A 296 -60.08 -57.74 -23.38
N PRO A 297 -60.77 -56.78 -24.00
CA PRO A 297 -62.15 -56.45 -23.67
C PRO A 297 -63.06 -57.53 -24.13
N SER A 298 -63.91 -58.05 -23.21
CA SER A 298 -65.02 -58.97 -23.53
C SER A 298 -66.13 -58.20 -24.22
N ALA A 299 -66.67 -58.85 -25.27
CA ALA A 299 -67.81 -58.40 -26.07
C ALA A 299 -69.10 -58.35 -25.28
#